data_5d8e916cf13ead1ea3b1a0d4b8fd86cb
#
_entry.id   5d8e916cf13ead1ea3b1a0d4b8fd86cb
#
_cell.length_a   1.000
_cell.length_b   1.000
_cell.length_c   1.000
_cell.angle_alpha   90.00
_cell.angle_beta   90.00
_cell.angle_gamma   90.00
#
_symmetry.space_group_name_H-M   'P 1'
#
loop_
_entity.id
_entity.type
_entity.pdbx_description
1 polymer ?
#
loop_
_entity_poly.entity_id
_entity_poly.type
_entity_poly.pdbx_seq_one_letter_code
_entity_poly.pdbx_strand_id
1 'polypeptide(L)'
;MAFKTNSWIAWPIQNYKITAFITALFLAFGIWAMYVMPKDEFPAFTIRQGVVIAVMPGATAEEIEEQVARPLERYIFTYKEVNRSKTYSTSQNGMCIVMVEFQDDQNNLTPVWSKMKHGLNNFKSSLPKGVVALVVQDDFGDTSALLVTVESDQRSYRELQGYSD
;
A
#
# COMPACT_ATOMS: atom_id res chain seq x y z
N MET A 1 44.07 50.74 -16.79
CA MET A 1 42.93 50.45 -15.93
C MET A 1 43.22 49.17 -15.17
N ALA A 2 43.61 49.23 -13.90
CA ALA A 2 43.86 48.04 -13.10
C ALA A 2 42.50 47.55 -12.58
N PHE A 3 42.06 46.44 -13.10
CA PHE A 3 40.88 45.71 -12.54
C PHE A 3 41.26 45.27 -11.12
N LYS A 4 40.61 45.86 -10.12
CA LYS A 4 40.68 45.44 -8.73
C LYS A 4 39.96 44.07 -8.68
N THR A 5 40.70 43.00 -8.97
CA THR A 5 40.19 41.65 -8.86
C THR A 5 39.85 41.39 -7.42
N ASN A 6 38.56 41.16 -7.14
CA ASN A 6 38.06 40.83 -5.83
C ASN A 6 38.87 39.62 -5.32
N SER A 7 39.49 39.76 -4.15
CA SER A 7 40.38 38.74 -3.58
C SER A 7 39.79 37.33 -3.56
N TRP A 8 38.49 37.21 -3.47
CA TRP A 8 37.76 35.96 -3.51
C TRP A 8 37.81 35.25 -4.86
N ILE A 9 37.88 36.01 -5.96
CA ILE A 9 37.94 35.45 -7.32
C ILE A 9 39.38 35.05 -7.66
N ALA A 10 40.35 35.78 -7.16
CA ALA A 10 41.76 35.53 -7.42
C ALA A 10 42.33 34.34 -6.61
N TRP A 11 41.80 34.08 -5.43
CA TRP A 11 42.29 33.03 -4.52
C TRP A 11 42.26 31.60 -5.13
N PRO A 12 41.19 31.11 -5.80
CA PRO A 12 41.17 29.81 -6.43
C PRO A 12 42.19 29.66 -7.56
N ILE A 13 42.44 30.73 -8.28
CA ILE A 13 43.41 30.77 -9.40
C ILE A 13 44.83 30.68 -8.87
N GLN A 14 45.13 31.42 -7.80
CA GLN A 14 46.46 31.42 -7.14
C GLN A 14 46.76 30.05 -6.48
N ASN A 15 45.73 29.40 -5.94
CA ASN A 15 45.86 28.12 -5.24
C ASN A 15 45.25 26.97 -6.06
N TYR A 16 45.59 26.86 -7.34
CA TYR A 16 45.00 25.91 -8.26
C TYR A 16 45.07 24.43 -7.78
N LYS A 17 46.12 24.04 -7.05
CA LYS A 17 46.28 22.69 -6.49
C LYS A 17 45.22 22.39 -5.43
N ILE A 18 44.91 23.35 -4.56
CA ILE A 18 43.90 23.23 -3.52
C ILE A 18 42.50 23.17 -4.18
N THR A 19 42.29 24.08 -5.13
CA THR A 19 41.02 24.11 -5.88
C THR A 19 40.77 22.82 -6.63
N ALA A 20 41.79 22.29 -7.32
CA ALA A 20 41.66 21.00 -8.02
C ALA A 20 41.38 19.85 -7.06
N PHE A 21 42.01 19.80 -5.91
CA PHE A 21 41.76 18.78 -4.88
C PHE A 21 40.34 18.85 -4.35
N ILE A 22 39.85 20.06 -4.02
CA ILE A 22 38.48 20.26 -3.54
C ILE A 22 37.46 19.84 -4.63
N THR A 23 37.70 20.23 -5.90
CA THR A 23 36.82 19.85 -7.01
C THR A 23 36.79 18.35 -7.21
N ALA A 24 37.95 17.67 -7.15
CA ALA A 24 38.02 16.22 -7.26
C ALA A 24 37.27 15.52 -6.09
N LEU A 25 37.37 16.04 -4.88
CA LEU A 25 36.65 15.55 -3.72
C LEU A 25 35.13 15.66 -3.91
N PHE A 26 34.64 16.81 -4.38
CA PHE A 26 33.23 17.00 -4.66
C PHE A 26 32.73 16.07 -5.77
N LEU A 27 33.49 15.86 -6.82
CA LEU A 27 33.18 14.93 -7.89
C LEU A 27 33.08 13.47 -7.37
N ALA A 28 34.09 13.06 -6.57
CA ALA A 28 34.07 11.74 -5.96
C ALA A 28 32.87 11.54 -5.03
N PHE A 29 32.54 12.54 -4.22
CA PHE A 29 31.38 12.52 -3.33
C PHE A 29 30.06 12.50 -4.11
N GLY A 30 29.96 13.26 -5.22
CA GLY A 30 28.81 13.26 -6.10
C GLY A 30 28.56 11.90 -6.75
N ILE A 31 29.62 11.26 -7.24
CA ILE A 31 29.54 9.91 -7.80
C ILE A 31 29.11 8.90 -6.73
N TRP A 32 29.71 8.97 -5.56
CA TRP A 32 29.35 8.11 -4.44
C TRP A 32 27.89 8.29 -4.02
N ALA A 33 27.41 9.54 -3.93
CA ALA A 33 26.02 9.85 -3.62
C ALA A 33 25.04 9.26 -4.64
N MET A 34 25.37 9.26 -5.93
CA MET A 34 24.55 8.63 -6.97
C MET A 34 24.40 7.12 -6.79
N TYR A 35 25.41 6.43 -6.23
CA TYR A 35 25.32 5.00 -5.95
C TYR A 35 24.52 4.69 -4.68
N VAL A 36 24.57 5.57 -3.68
CA VAL A 36 23.89 5.36 -2.39
C VAL A 36 22.45 5.86 -2.39
N MET A 37 22.13 6.80 -3.31
CA MET A 37 20.79 7.36 -3.40
C MET A 37 19.77 6.27 -3.78
N PRO A 38 18.69 6.07 -2.98
CA PRO A 38 17.63 5.15 -3.36
C PRO A 38 17.00 5.61 -4.68
N LYS A 39 16.87 4.68 -5.61
CA LYS A 39 16.34 4.94 -6.97
C LYS A 39 14.88 4.51 -7.10
N ASP A 40 14.13 4.60 -6.01
CA ASP A 40 12.71 4.30 -6.05
C ASP A 40 11.98 5.42 -6.80
N GLU A 41 11.29 5.04 -7.87
CA GLU A 41 10.52 5.95 -8.71
C GLU A 41 9.35 6.57 -7.94
N PHE A 42 8.82 5.81 -6.97
CA PHE A 42 7.80 6.26 -6.04
C PHE A 42 8.27 6.08 -4.60
N PRO A 43 8.03 7.05 -3.72
CA PRO A 43 8.29 6.84 -2.30
C PRO A 43 7.43 5.66 -1.81
N ALA A 44 8.05 4.73 -1.08
CA ALA A 44 7.32 3.63 -0.46
C ALA A 44 6.29 4.21 0.51
N PHE A 45 5.03 4.25 0.10
CA PHE A 45 3.92 4.62 0.98
C PHE A 45 3.23 3.36 1.47
N THR A 46 3.03 3.30 2.77
CA THR A 46 2.32 2.19 3.38
C THR A 46 0.81 2.45 3.24
N ILE A 47 0.13 1.60 2.48
CA ILE A 47 -1.33 1.64 2.40
C ILE A 47 -1.88 1.10 3.71
N ARG A 48 -2.53 1.99 4.46
CA ARG A 48 -3.12 1.68 5.77
C ARG A 48 -4.60 1.34 5.69
N GLN A 49 -5.11 1.18 4.49
CA GLN A 49 -6.51 0.89 4.23
C GLN A 49 -6.67 -0.53 3.73
N GLY A 50 -7.79 -1.13 4.08
CA GLY A 50 -8.23 -2.40 3.54
C GLY A 50 -9.75 -2.47 3.55
N VAL A 51 -10.28 -3.47 2.86
CA VAL A 51 -11.72 -3.65 2.73
C VAL A 51 -12.13 -5.01 3.26
N VAL A 52 -13.16 -5.01 4.05
CA VAL A 52 -13.86 -6.23 4.49
C VAL A 52 -15.20 -6.29 3.81
N ILE A 53 -15.43 -7.33 3.02
CA ILE A 53 -16.65 -7.53 2.26
C ILE A 53 -17.40 -8.71 2.85
N ALA A 54 -18.65 -8.50 3.25
CA ALA A 54 -19.57 -9.57 3.64
C ALA A 54 -20.71 -9.67 2.63
N VAL A 55 -21.00 -10.89 2.17
CA VAL A 55 -22.05 -11.17 1.17
C VAL A 55 -23.15 -12.00 1.79
N MET A 56 -24.38 -11.48 1.73
CA MET A 56 -25.60 -12.14 2.19
C MET A 56 -26.69 -12.00 1.12
N PRO A 57 -26.74 -12.90 0.13
CA PRO A 57 -27.67 -12.80 -0.99
C PRO A 57 -29.12 -12.80 -0.53
N GLY A 58 -29.95 -11.96 -1.13
CA GLY A 58 -31.38 -11.89 -0.86
C GLY A 58 -31.77 -11.02 0.34
N ALA A 59 -30.80 -10.51 1.11
CA ALA A 59 -31.09 -9.58 2.19
C ALA A 59 -31.19 -8.14 1.68
N THR A 60 -32.04 -7.34 2.31
CA THR A 60 -32.14 -5.91 2.07
C THR A 60 -30.97 -5.15 2.70
N ALA A 61 -30.69 -3.92 2.26
CA ALA A 61 -29.63 -3.09 2.84
C ALA A 61 -29.81 -2.85 4.34
N GLU A 62 -31.06 -2.71 4.82
CA GLU A 62 -31.38 -2.51 6.22
C GLU A 62 -31.11 -3.77 7.06
N GLU A 63 -31.49 -4.95 6.57
CA GLU A 63 -31.19 -6.23 7.22
C GLU A 63 -29.66 -6.48 7.29
N ILE A 64 -28.93 -6.15 6.23
CA ILE A 64 -27.47 -6.27 6.20
C ILE A 64 -26.83 -5.30 7.19
N GLU A 65 -27.31 -4.07 7.28
CA GLU A 65 -26.79 -3.11 8.26
C GLU A 65 -26.95 -3.62 9.68
N GLU A 66 -28.16 -4.10 10.03
CA GLU A 66 -28.45 -4.49 11.40
C GLU A 66 -27.81 -5.83 11.77
N GLN A 67 -27.85 -6.81 10.88
CA GLN A 67 -27.43 -8.19 11.19
C GLN A 67 -25.96 -8.46 10.87
N VAL A 68 -25.35 -7.71 9.95
CA VAL A 68 -23.99 -7.95 9.47
C VAL A 68 -23.06 -6.77 9.75
N ALA A 69 -23.42 -5.55 9.29
CA ALA A 69 -22.52 -4.41 9.37
C ALA A 69 -22.23 -4.00 10.81
N ARG A 70 -23.28 -3.79 11.62
CA ARG A 70 -23.12 -3.37 13.04
C ARG A 70 -22.33 -4.38 13.90
N PRO A 71 -22.58 -5.70 13.86
CA PRO A 71 -21.76 -6.68 14.55
C PRO A 71 -20.32 -6.69 14.04
N LEU A 72 -20.12 -6.58 12.72
CA LEU A 72 -18.81 -6.59 12.08
C LEU A 72 -17.99 -5.37 12.48
N GLU A 73 -18.57 -4.17 12.47
CA GLU A 73 -17.93 -2.94 12.94
C GLU A 73 -17.51 -3.04 14.40
N ARG A 74 -18.42 -3.52 15.27
CA ARG A 74 -18.10 -3.71 16.69
C ARG A 74 -16.92 -4.65 16.87
N TYR A 75 -16.84 -5.71 16.09
CA TYR A 75 -15.74 -6.65 16.14
C TYR A 75 -14.44 -5.99 15.65
N ILE A 76 -14.46 -5.30 14.50
CA ILE A 76 -13.30 -4.58 13.95
C ILE A 76 -12.80 -3.53 14.94
N PHE A 77 -13.68 -2.83 15.63
CA PHE A 77 -13.31 -1.83 16.65
C PHE A 77 -12.74 -2.41 17.97
N THR A 78 -12.68 -3.73 18.11
CA THR A 78 -11.91 -4.36 19.21
C THR A 78 -10.40 -4.27 18.97
N TYR A 79 -9.98 -4.08 17.73
CA TYR A 79 -8.58 -3.88 17.38
C TYR A 79 -8.19 -2.42 17.67
N LYS A 80 -7.20 -2.24 18.56
CA LYS A 80 -6.74 -0.90 18.98
C LYS A 80 -6.05 -0.14 17.86
N GLU A 81 -5.49 -0.88 16.91
CA GLU A 81 -4.76 -0.38 15.75
C GLU A 81 -5.68 0.27 14.70
N VAL A 82 -7.01 0.05 14.80
CA VAL A 82 -8.00 0.60 13.87
C VAL A 82 -8.32 2.04 14.19
N ASN A 83 -8.29 2.89 13.17
CA ASN A 83 -8.71 4.28 13.26
C ASN A 83 -10.23 4.38 13.10
N ARG A 84 -10.94 4.49 14.23
CA ARG A 84 -12.42 4.53 14.24
C ARG A 84 -13.03 5.71 13.50
N SER A 85 -12.33 6.84 13.45
CA SER A 85 -12.86 8.06 12.81
C SER A 85 -12.80 8.00 11.28
N LYS A 86 -11.94 7.14 10.74
CA LYS A 86 -11.75 6.96 9.30
C LYS A 86 -12.28 5.63 8.78
N THR A 87 -12.71 4.73 9.67
CA THR A 87 -13.33 3.45 9.33
C THR A 87 -14.84 3.65 9.19
N TYR A 88 -15.41 3.21 8.09
CA TYR A 88 -16.83 3.31 7.81
C TYR A 88 -17.34 2.08 7.06
N SER A 89 -18.63 1.82 7.16
CA SER A 89 -19.31 0.76 6.43
C SER A 89 -20.33 1.31 5.44
N THR A 90 -20.58 0.55 4.41
CA THR A 90 -21.64 0.80 3.42
C THR A 90 -22.42 -0.49 3.22
N SER A 91 -23.72 -0.43 3.50
CA SER A 91 -24.64 -1.54 3.31
C SER A 91 -25.42 -1.35 2.02
N GLN A 92 -25.44 -2.42 1.21
CA GLN A 92 -26.21 -2.49 -0.03
C GLN A 92 -27.04 -3.79 -0.03
N ASN A 93 -27.99 -3.92 -0.95
CA ASN A 93 -28.75 -5.14 -1.09
C ASN A 93 -27.82 -6.32 -1.43
N GLY A 94 -27.75 -7.30 -0.56
CA GLY A 94 -26.94 -8.50 -0.73
C GLY A 94 -25.49 -8.38 -0.25
N MET A 95 -24.95 -7.20 0.11
CA MET A 95 -23.57 -7.05 0.56
C MET A 95 -23.34 -5.89 1.53
N CYS A 96 -22.33 -6.08 2.38
CA CYS A 96 -21.77 -5.04 3.22
C CYS A 96 -20.30 -4.86 2.89
N ILE A 97 -19.85 -3.60 2.77
CA ILE A 97 -18.47 -3.23 2.53
C ILE A 97 -18.02 -2.36 3.70
N VAL A 98 -17.00 -2.81 4.43
CA VAL A 98 -16.38 -2.04 5.52
C VAL A 98 -14.99 -1.61 5.09
N MET A 99 -14.79 -0.30 4.97
CA MET A 99 -13.47 0.31 4.75
C MET A 99 -12.79 0.44 6.10
N VAL A 100 -11.68 -0.25 6.27
CA VAL A 100 -10.89 -0.23 7.51
C VAL A 100 -9.62 0.57 7.28
N GLU A 101 -9.37 1.56 8.14
CA GLU A 101 -8.12 2.30 8.13
C GLU A 101 -7.40 2.12 9.48
N PHE A 102 -6.09 1.89 9.43
CA PHE A 102 -5.26 1.81 10.63
C PHE A 102 -4.69 3.18 11.02
N GLN A 103 -4.25 3.28 12.27
CA GLN A 103 -3.63 4.48 12.81
C GLN A 103 -2.27 4.75 12.17
N ASP A 104 -1.88 6.02 12.11
CA ASP A 104 -0.69 6.49 11.39
C ASP A 104 0.64 6.08 12.05
N ASP A 105 0.62 5.65 13.32
CA ASP A 105 1.81 5.24 14.08
C ASP A 105 2.28 3.80 13.77
N GLN A 106 1.52 3.04 12.98
CA GLN A 106 1.82 1.65 12.64
C GLN A 106 2.71 1.56 11.41
N ASN A 107 3.98 1.16 11.61
CA ASN A 107 4.94 0.99 10.52
C ASN A 107 4.87 -0.39 9.84
N ASN A 108 4.36 -1.41 10.51
CA ASN A 108 4.25 -2.76 9.97
C ASN A 108 2.81 -3.26 10.14
N LEU A 109 2.04 -3.24 9.08
CA LEU A 109 0.62 -3.61 9.06
C LEU A 109 0.37 -5.09 8.75
N THR A 110 1.34 -5.78 8.16
CA THR A 110 1.19 -7.19 7.76
C THR A 110 0.76 -8.11 8.91
N PRO A 111 1.38 -8.07 10.11
CA PRO A 111 0.94 -8.92 11.21
C PRO A 111 -0.45 -8.53 11.74
N VAL A 112 -0.82 -7.24 11.68
CA VAL A 112 -2.13 -6.76 12.12
C VAL A 112 -3.21 -7.26 11.17
N TRP A 113 -2.99 -7.16 9.86
CA TRP A 113 -3.89 -7.71 8.85
C TRP A 113 -4.04 -9.23 8.98
N SER A 114 -2.94 -9.94 9.16
CA SER A 114 -2.98 -11.39 9.35
C SER A 114 -3.81 -11.78 10.57
N LYS A 115 -3.61 -11.09 11.69
CA LYS A 115 -4.40 -11.27 12.92
C LYS A 115 -5.88 -10.97 12.69
N MET A 116 -6.19 -9.89 11.98
CA MET A 116 -7.56 -9.49 11.66
C MET A 116 -8.24 -10.51 10.73
N LYS A 117 -7.55 -10.98 9.67
CA LYS A 117 -8.06 -12.03 8.76
C LYS A 117 -8.44 -13.31 9.54
N HIS A 118 -7.55 -13.79 10.39
CA HIS A 118 -7.84 -14.96 11.24
C HIS A 118 -8.99 -14.71 12.20
N GLY A 119 -9.03 -13.53 12.84
CA GLY A 119 -10.10 -13.16 13.73
C GLY A 119 -11.46 -13.08 13.03
N LEU A 120 -11.51 -12.46 11.85
CA LEU A 120 -12.73 -12.34 11.05
C LEU A 120 -13.22 -13.69 10.51
N ASN A 121 -12.32 -14.59 10.16
CA ASN A 121 -12.69 -15.96 9.79
C ASN A 121 -13.38 -16.71 10.94
N ASN A 122 -12.88 -16.56 12.16
CA ASN A 122 -13.52 -17.13 13.35
C ASN A 122 -14.86 -16.43 13.65
N PHE A 123 -14.91 -15.11 13.48
CA PHE A 123 -16.10 -14.29 13.71
C PHE A 123 -17.22 -14.60 12.71
N LYS A 124 -16.90 -15.07 11.50
CA LYS A 124 -17.89 -15.50 10.49
C LYS A 124 -18.91 -16.48 11.07
N SER A 125 -18.51 -17.37 11.96
CA SER A 125 -19.41 -18.35 12.60
C SER A 125 -20.45 -17.72 13.53
N SER A 126 -20.22 -16.50 14.02
CA SER A 126 -21.16 -15.75 14.87
C SER A 126 -22.12 -14.86 14.07
N LEU A 127 -21.91 -14.71 12.76
CA LEU A 127 -22.81 -14.01 11.86
C LEU A 127 -24.02 -14.91 11.47
N PRO A 128 -25.11 -14.33 10.97
CA PRO A 128 -26.27 -15.09 10.48
C PRO A 128 -25.86 -16.11 9.41
N LYS A 129 -26.55 -17.26 9.40
CA LYS A 129 -26.28 -18.35 8.43
C LYS A 129 -26.45 -17.95 6.96
N GLY A 130 -27.09 -16.81 6.69
CA GLY A 130 -27.23 -16.24 5.34
C GLY A 130 -25.93 -15.61 4.77
N VAL A 131 -24.92 -15.36 5.60
CA VAL A 131 -23.64 -14.81 5.14
C VAL A 131 -22.82 -15.90 4.46
N VAL A 132 -22.77 -15.84 3.13
CA VAL A 132 -22.07 -16.83 2.29
C VAL A 132 -20.57 -16.61 2.29
N ALA A 133 -20.15 -15.35 2.18
CA ALA A 133 -18.74 -14.98 2.10
C ALA A 133 -18.40 -13.82 3.04
N LEU A 134 -17.22 -13.91 3.64
CA LEU A 134 -16.55 -12.81 4.34
C LEU A 134 -15.10 -12.77 3.82
N VAL A 135 -14.79 -11.73 3.07
CA VAL A 135 -13.49 -11.57 2.40
C VAL A 135 -12.80 -10.32 2.95
N VAL A 136 -11.53 -10.45 3.25
CA VAL A 136 -10.67 -9.32 3.67
C VAL A 136 -9.63 -9.07 2.59
N GLN A 137 -9.64 -7.87 2.02
CA GLN A 137 -8.70 -7.42 1.02
C GLN A 137 -7.87 -6.27 1.59
N ASP A 138 -6.57 -6.49 1.71
CA ASP A 138 -5.59 -5.58 2.32
C ASP A 138 -4.47 -5.16 1.35
N ASP A 139 -4.54 -5.61 0.11
CA ASP A 139 -3.51 -5.47 -0.92
C ASP A 139 -3.84 -4.44 -2.01
N PHE A 140 -4.53 -3.35 -1.64
CA PHE A 140 -4.87 -2.28 -2.60
C PHE A 140 -3.66 -1.60 -3.26
N GLY A 141 -2.46 -1.86 -2.78
CA GLY A 141 -1.24 -1.24 -3.26
C GLY A 141 -0.36 -2.12 -4.13
N ASP A 142 -0.67 -3.39 -4.20
CA ASP A 142 0.06 -4.31 -5.08
C ASP A 142 -0.39 -4.11 -6.53
N THR A 143 0.23 -3.13 -7.17
CA THR A 143 0.08 -2.96 -8.61
C THR A 143 0.85 -4.06 -9.32
N SER A 144 0.15 -4.89 -10.09
CA SER A 144 0.79 -5.87 -10.96
C SER A 144 1.69 -5.15 -11.96
N ALA A 145 2.99 -5.29 -11.80
CA ALA A 145 3.99 -4.67 -12.69
C ALA A 145 4.06 -5.36 -14.06
N LEU A 146 3.48 -6.55 -14.18
CA LEU A 146 3.52 -7.35 -15.40
C LEU A 146 2.14 -7.92 -15.74
N LEU A 147 1.61 -7.52 -16.89
CA LEU A 147 0.44 -8.13 -17.50
C LEU A 147 0.93 -9.02 -18.65
N VAL A 148 0.81 -10.34 -18.52
CA VAL A 148 1.16 -11.29 -19.56
C VAL A 148 -0.13 -11.80 -20.20
N THR A 149 -0.25 -11.59 -21.51
CA THR A 149 -1.35 -12.15 -22.32
C THR A 149 -0.83 -13.39 -23.01
N VAL A 150 -1.48 -14.53 -22.77
CA VAL A 150 -1.18 -15.79 -23.47
C VAL A 150 -2.25 -15.99 -24.55
N GLU A 151 -1.83 -15.94 -25.81
CA GLU A 151 -2.71 -16.10 -26.97
C GLU A 151 -2.19 -17.22 -27.86
N SER A 152 -3.10 -18.03 -28.39
CA SER A 152 -2.78 -19.07 -29.37
C SER A 152 -3.96 -19.33 -30.28
N ASP A 153 -3.73 -19.30 -31.60
CA ASP A 153 -4.74 -19.60 -32.62
C ASP A 153 -5.09 -21.10 -32.74
N GLN A 154 -4.27 -21.96 -32.09
CA GLN A 154 -4.38 -23.42 -32.25
C GLN A 154 -4.80 -24.17 -31.00
N ARG A 155 -4.93 -23.50 -29.85
CA ARG A 155 -5.28 -24.14 -28.57
C ARG A 155 -6.54 -23.54 -27.94
N SER A 156 -7.28 -24.39 -27.22
CA SER A 156 -8.44 -23.94 -26.50
C SER A 156 -8.07 -23.15 -25.24
N TYR A 157 -8.94 -22.25 -24.80
CA TYR A 157 -8.75 -21.46 -23.57
C TYR A 157 -8.45 -22.32 -22.33
N ARG A 158 -8.99 -23.53 -22.29
CA ARG A 158 -8.79 -24.50 -21.18
C ARG A 158 -7.36 -25.03 -21.13
N GLU A 159 -6.73 -25.19 -22.28
CA GLU A 159 -5.32 -25.62 -22.36
C GLU A 159 -4.36 -24.45 -22.07
N LEU A 160 -4.75 -23.23 -22.44
CA LEU A 160 -3.99 -22.01 -22.13
C LEU A 160 -3.97 -21.69 -20.65
N GLN A 161 -5.03 -21.98 -19.92
CA GLN A 161 -5.10 -21.78 -18.48
C GLN A 161 -4.04 -22.58 -17.72
N GLY A 162 -3.67 -23.77 -18.21
CA GLY A 162 -2.61 -24.58 -17.60
C GLY A 162 -1.17 -24.04 -17.76
N TYR A 163 -0.97 -22.96 -18.51
CA TYR A 163 0.33 -22.29 -18.69
C TYR A 163 0.42 -20.97 -17.91
N SER A 164 -0.66 -20.52 -17.27
CA SER A 164 -0.72 -19.29 -16.49
C SER A 164 -0.61 -19.50 -14.97
N ASP A 165 -0.64 -20.74 -14.51
CA ASP A 165 -0.36 -21.19 -13.15
C ASP A 165 1.13 -21.58 -13.03
#